data_9ad6ba493eee08cf59f48ff085c6f551
#
_entry.id   9ad6ba493eee08cf59f48ff085c6f551
#
_cell.length_a   1.000
_cell.length_b   1.000
_cell.length_c   1.000
_cell.angle_alpha   90.00
_cell.angle_beta   90.00
_cell.angle_gamma   90.00
#
_symmetry.space_group_name_H-M   'P 1'
#
loop_
_entity.id
_entity.type
_entity.pdbx_description
1 polymer ?
#
loop_
_entity_poly.entity_id
_entity_poly.type
_entity_poly.pdbx_seq_one_letter_code
_entity_poly.pdbx_strand_id
1 'polypeptide(L)'
;MSESWRERSQQVGWVLLPLRAFLAFVFLYGGLSKIADRRFLDPSSPLSMHASIAAVRNSSPIGGLLDPVQAHSFGFGVLMAAAELAVGLGVLLGLFTRVAAAGGMLLALPLWLTVSWGAQPWFTSADLVYLFAFIPLLVAGSGGVLAADAWLARMRDAHPGVGEDRTRRALLAGAAVVAGAVLLGGSALFRRNPRTASAHAPDQPQQPVTLTAVADVPVGGARKVTDSATDQAVWVVQLQPGRFTAYDAICPHQGCTVNFVSPSDGFACPCHGSRFDTQGGVLNGPAQRGLTAIPVVADGADVRIT
;
A
#
# COMPACT_ATOMS: atom_id res chain seq x y z
N MET A 1 -30.93 19.05 -22.42
CA MET A 1 -29.75 18.23 -22.82
C MET A 1 -30.15 17.50 -24.08
N SER A 2 -29.46 17.73 -25.22
CA SER A 2 -29.84 17.14 -26.51
C SER A 2 -29.74 15.61 -26.49
N GLU A 3 -30.57 14.93 -27.26
CA GLU A 3 -30.65 13.47 -27.37
C GLU A 3 -29.27 12.86 -27.72
N SER A 4 -28.50 13.51 -28.59
CA SER A 4 -27.14 13.14 -28.98
C SER A 4 -26.13 13.14 -27.83
N TRP A 5 -26.30 13.97 -26.79
CA TRP A 5 -25.44 13.96 -25.59
C TRP A 5 -25.74 12.79 -24.68
N ARG A 6 -27.01 12.39 -24.56
CA ARG A 6 -27.42 11.21 -23.76
C ARG A 6 -26.89 9.92 -24.38
N GLU A 7 -27.02 9.78 -25.70
CA GLU A 7 -26.50 8.61 -26.43
C GLU A 7 -24.99 8.48 -26.29
N ARG A 8 -24.21 9.54 -26.46
CA ARG A 8 -22.77 9.54 -26.28
C ARG A 8 -22.37 9.19 -24.83
N SER A 9 -23.05 9.73 -23.84
CA SER A 9 -22.73 9.43 -22.44
C SER A 9 -23.00 7.97 -22.11
N GLN A 10 -24.05 7.36 -22.65
CA GLN A 10 -24.35 5.94 -22.49
C GLN A 10 -23.31 5.05 -23.18
N GLN A 11 -22.85 5.41 -24.38
CA GLN A 11 -21.78 4.68 -25.07
C GLN A 11 -20.50 4.68 -24.22
N VAL A 12 -20.08 5.84 -23.68
CA VAL A 12 -18.95 5.95 -22.76
C VAL A 12 -19.19 5.10 -21.51
N GLY A 13 -20.40 5.10 -20.95
CA GLY A 13 -20.76 4.30 -19.78
C GLY A 13 -20.58 2.80 -20.01
N TRP A 14 -20.97 2.28 -21.17
CA TRP A 14 -20.75 0.88 -21.53
C TRP A 14 -19.27 0.53 -21.69
N VAL A 15 -18.48 1.41 -22.31
CA VAL A 15 -17.03 1.22 -22.44
C VAL A 15 -16.33 1.21 -21.07
N LEU A 16 -16.79 2.04 -20.14
CA LEU A 16 -16.21 2.12 -18.80
C LEU A 16 -16.72 1.05 -17.81
N LEU A 17 -17.77 0.29 -18.18
CA LEU A 17 -18.35 -0.69 -17.27
C LEU A 17 -17.38 -1.79 -16.83
N PRO A 18 -16.55 -2.39 -17.71
CA PRO A 18 -15.53 -3.36 -17.28
C PRO A 18 -14.52 -2.78 -16.30
N LEU A 19 -14.07 -1.55 -16.53
CA LEU A 19 -13.16 -0.84 -15.63
C LEU A 19 -13.80 -0.58 -14.26
N ARG A 20 -15.08 -0.16 -14.25
CA ARG A 20 -15.85 0.01 -13.00
C ARG A 20 -15.96 -1.30 -12.23
N ALA A 21 -16.31 -2.40 -12.91
CA ALA A 21 -16.43 -3.71 -12.28
C ALA A 21 -15.09 -4.18 -11.69
N PHE A 22 -14.00 -4.00 -12.41
CA PHE A 22 -12.66 -4.36 -11.97
C PHE A 22 -12.23 -3.55 -10.73
N LEU A 23 -12.31 -2.22 -10.79
CA LEU A 23 -11.93 -1.36 -9.67
C LEU A 23 -12.82 -1.61 -8.45
N ALA A 24 -14.13 -1.79 -8.65
CA ALA A 24 -15.04 -2.15 -7.57
C ALA A 24 -14.63 -3.47 -6.91
N PHE A 25 -14.34 -4.51 -7.70
CA PHE A 25 -13.90 -5.80 -7.17
C PHE A 25 -12.62 -5.67 -6.34
N VAL A 26 -11.60 -4.98 -6.87
CA VAL A 26 -10.31 -4.81 -6.18
C VAL A 26 -10.48 -4.10 -4.84
N PHE A 27 -11.22 -3.00 -4.82
CA PHE A 27 -11.40 -2.20 -3.60
C PHE A 27 -12.32 -2.90 -2.58
N LEU A 28 -13.37 -3.57 -3.02
CA LEU A 28 -14.21 -4.39 -2.14
C LEU A 28 -13.42 -5.55 -1.54
N TYR A 29 -12.65 -6.26 -2.36
CA TYR A 29 -11.79 -7.34 -1.89
C TYR A 29 -10.75 -6.84 -0.88
N GLY A 30 -10.08 -5.71 -1.17
CA GLY A 30 -9.11 -5.08 -0.29
C GLY A 30 -9.69 -4.70 1.07
N GLY A 31 -10.85 -4.04 1.08
CA GLY A 31 -11.54 -3.65 2.31
C GLY A 31 -12.04 -4.85 3.11
N LEU A 32 -12.68 -5.83 2.46
CA LEU A 32 -13.18 -7.04 3.11
C LEU A 32 -12.06 -7.91 3.69
N SER A 33 -10.96 -8.08 2.97
CA SER A 33 -9.81 -8.86 3.45
C SER A 33 -9.19 -8.27 4.71
N LYS A 34 -9.10 -6.93 4.81
CA LYS A 34 -8.61 -6.24 6.00
C LYS A 34 -9.51 -6.40 7.22
N ILE A 35 -10.83 -6.47 7.01
CA ILE A 35 -11.80 -6.69 8.10
C ILE A 35 -11.82 -8.17 8.51
N ALA A 36 -11.69 -9.08 7.54
CA ALA A 36 -11.70 -10.52 7.80
C ALA A 36 -10.44 -11.00 8.53
N ASP A 37 -9.28 -10.38 8.28
CA ASP A 37 -8.03 -10.73 8.96
C ASP A 37 -7.86 -9.89 10.24
N ARG A 38 -8.22 -10.47 11.39
CA ARG A 38 -8.07 -9.82 12.70
C ARG A 38 -6.66 -9.36 13.00
N ARG A 39 -5.64 -10.00 12.42
CA ARG A 39 -4.23 -9.63 12.60
C ARG A 39 -3.89 -8.28 12.00
N PHE A 40 -4.64 -7.83 10.99
CA PHE A 40 -4.44 -6.52 10.37
C PHE A 40 -4.66 -5.36 11.35
N LEU A 41 -5.63 -5.48 12.27
CA LEU A 41 -5.97 -4.46 13.26
C LEU A 41 -5.26 -4.67 14.61
N ASP A 42 -4.62 -5.80 14.85
CA ASP A 42 -3.91 -6.12 16.09
C ASP A 42 -2.50 -5.51 16.07
N PRO A 43 -2.19 -4.46 16.86
CA PRO A 43 -0.88 -3.80 16.85
C PRO A 43 0.29 -4.72 17.23
N SER A 44 0.03 -5.82 17.94
CA SER A 44 1.05 -6.80 18.34
C SER A 44 1.40 -7.75 17.20
N SER A 45 0.57 -7.84 16.17
CA SER A 45 0.79 -8.72 15.03
C SER A 45 1.84 -8.15 14.06
N PRO A 46 2.78 -8.97 13.57
CA PRO A 46 3.71 -8.57 12.50
C PRO A 46 3.02 -8.29 11.15
N LEU A 47 1.74 -8.70 11.00
CA LEU A 47 0.91 -8.46 9.81
C LEU A 47 -0.02 -7.26 9.97
N SER A 48 0.11 -6.52 11.08
CA SER A 48 -0.76 -5.38 11.39
C SER A 48 -0.48 -4.15 10.51
N MET A 49 -1.46 -3.25 10.48
CA MET A 49 -1.28 -1.89 9.95
C MET A 49 -0.10 -1.17 10.64
N HIS A 50 0.05 -1.36 11.97
CA HIS A 50 1.16 -0.80 12.75
C HIS A 50 2.52 -1.27 12.24
N ALA A 51 2.69 -2.58 12.07
CA ALA A 51 3.93 -3.17 11.56
C ALA A 51 4.21 -2.77 10.10
N SER A 52 3.15 -2.66 9.29
CA SER A 52 3.26 -2.23 7.89
C SER A 52 3.78 -0.80 7.77
N ILE A 53 3.26 0.13 8.59
CA ILE A 53 3.74 1.52 8.64
C ILE A 53 5.20 1.57 9.10
N ALA A 54 5.55 0.84 10.17
CA ALA A 54 6.92 0.78 10.67
C ALA A 54 7.91 0.28 9.60
N ALA A 55 7.49 -0.67 8.76
CA ALA A 55 8.33 -1.24 7.72
C ALA A 55 8.66 -0.23 6.59
N VAL A 56 7.72 0.67 6.24
CA VAL A 56 7.88 1.59 5.11
C VAL A 56 8.29 3.01 5.51
N ARG A 57 8.23 3.33 6.80
CA ARG A 57 8.43 4.68 7.32
C ARG A 57 9.75 5.31 6.89
N ASN A 58 10.84 4.56 6.99
CA ASN A 58 12.18 5.08 6.71
C ASN A 58 12.50 5.16 5.21
N SER A 59 11.84 4.36 4.38
CA SER A 59 12.03 4.33 2.93
C SER A 59 11.08 5.24 2.16
N SER A 60 10.00 5.67 2.79
CA SER A 60 8.96 6.50 2.16
C SER A 60 9.36 7.98 2.12
N PRO A 61 9.10 8.70 0.99
CA PRO A 61 9.32 10.15 0.90
C PRO A 61 8.41 10.95 1.86
N ILE A 62 7.30 10.34 2.30
CA ILE A 62 6.36 10.94 3.26
C ILE A 62 6.45 10.29 4.66
N GLY A 63 7.57 9.65 4.97
CA GLY A 63 7.78 8.91 6.21
C GLY A 63 7.47 9.70 7.48
N GLY A 64 7.80 11.00 7.52
CA GLY A 64 7.49 11.87 8.66
C GLY A 64 5.98 12.10 8.90
N LEU A 65 5.13 11.89 7.89
CA LEU A 65 3.68 11.95 8.03
C LEU A 65 3.09 10.66 8.58
N LEU A 66 3.88 9.59 8.64
CA LEU A 66 3.42 8.28 9.10
C LEU A 66 3.44 8.15 10.64
N ASP A 67 4.12 9.04 11.36
CA ASP A 67 4.19 9.00 12.82
C ASP A 67 2.82 9.07 13.50
N PRO A 68 1.95 10.05 13.20
CA PRO A 68 0.61 10.09 13.77
C PRO A 68 -0.27 8.92 13.28
N VAL A 69 -0.04 8.45 12.05
CA VAL A 69 -0.77 7.28 11.51
C VAL A 69 -0.36 6.02 12.28
N GLN A 70 0.92 5.85 12.57
CA GLN A 70 1.43 4.71 13.35
C GLN A 70 0.92 4.75 14.79
N ALA A 71 0.91 5.91 15.43
CA ALA A 71 0.39 6.09 16.79
C ALA A 71 -1.11 5.73 16.91
N HIS A 72 -1.89 5.90 15.83
CA HIS A 72 -3.32 5.62 15.78
C HIS A 72 -3.66 4.51 14.76
N SER A 73 -2.76 3.54 14.59
CA SER A 73 -2.81 2.54 13.52
C SER A 73 -4.10 1.72 13.46
N PHE A 74 -4.70 1.40 14.62
CA PHE A 74 -6.01 0.75 14.67
C PHE A 74 -7.10 1.58 14.00
N GLY A 75 -7.25 2.85 14.40
CA GLY A 75 -8.24 3.75 13.84
C GLY A 75 -8.05 4.00 12.35
N PHE A 76 -6.79 4.19 11.91
CA PHE A 76 -6.44 4.33 10.50
C PHE A 76 -6.69 3.04 9.71
N GLY A 77 -6.42 1.86 10.27
CA GLY A 77 -6.71 0.58 9.63
C GLY A 77 -8.21 0.39 9.39
N VAL A 78 -9.04 0.71 10.37
CA VAL A 78 -10.51 0.70 10.24
C VAL A 78 -10.99 1.72 9.21
N LEU A 79 -10.49 2.96 9.27
CA LEU A 79 -10.82 4.02 8.32
C LEU A 79 -10.44 3.63 6.89
N MET A 80 -9.26 3.06 6.70
CA MET A 80 -8.78 2.60 5.39
C MET A 80 -9.68 1.51 4.82
N ALA A 81 -10.01 0.48 5.60
CA ALA A 81 -10.90 -0.59 5.18
C ALA A 81 -12.30 -0.05 4.82
N ALA A 82 -12.86 0.83 5.66
CA ALA A 82 -14.15 1.47 5.40
C ALA A 82 -14.12 2.33 4.13
N ALA A 83 -13.05 3.09 3.91
CA ALA A 83 -12.89 3.93 2.72
C ALA A 83 -12.76 3.09 1.45
N GLU A 84 -12.01 1.98 1.48
CA GLU A 84 -11.93 1.02 0.36
C GLU A 84 -13.31 0.44 0.03
N LEU A 85 -14.08 0.03 1.04
CA LEU A 85 -15.44 -0.47 0.83
C LEU A 85 -16.37 0.61 0.25
N ALA A 86 -16.29 1.83 0.77
CA ALA A 86 -17.10 2.95 0.27
C ALA A 86 -16.78 3.29 -1.19
N VAL A 87 -15.49 3.33 -1.56
CA VAL A 87 -15.04 3.51 -2.93
C VAL A 87 -15.53 2.37 -3.82
N GLY A 88 -15.32 1.12 -3.41
CA GLY A 88 -15.73 -0.05 -4.15
C GLY A 88 -17.25 -0.09 -4.40
N LEU A 89 -18.06 0.16 -3.36
CA LEU A 89 -19.52 0.22 -3.48
C LEU A 89 -19.98 1.41 -4.34
N GLY A 90 -19.39 2.58 -4.15
CA GLY A 90 -19.71 3.77 -4.93
C GLY A 90 -19.48 3.57 -6.42
N VAL A 91 -18.34 2.98 -6.79
CA VAL A 91 -18.00 2.66 -8.17
C VAL A 91 -18.87 1.53 -8.71
N LEU A 92 -19.14 0.47 -7.94
CA LEU A 92 -19.98 -0.66 -8.36
C LEU A 92 -21.40 -0.20 -8.67
N LEU A 93 -22.02 0.48 -7.71
CA LEU A 93 -23.41 0.95 -7.82
C LEU A 93 -23.55 2.14 -8.77
N GLY A 94 -22.46 2.76 -9.20
CA GLY A 94 -22.51 4.01 -9.95
C GLY A 94 -23.16 5.13 -9.13
N LEU A 95 -22.90 5.14 -7.82
CA LEU A 95 -23.41 6.14 -6.89
C LEU A 95 -22.29 7.12 -6.56
N PHE A 96 -22.50 8.42 -6.84
CA PHE A 96 -21.46 9.44 -6.68
C PHE A 96 -20.12 9.02 -7.31
N THR A 97 -20.16 8.42 -8.51
CA THR A 97 -19.00 7.76 -9.14
C THR A 97 -17.76 8.64 -9.20
N ARG A 98 -17.92 9.95 -9.46
CA ARG A 98 -16.79 10.90 -9.48
C ARG A 98 -16.15 11.08 -8.12
N VAL A 99 -16.97 11.15 -7.06
CA VAL A 99 -16.48 11.26 -5.66
C VAL A 99 -15.79 9.97 -5.25
N ALA A 100 -16.38 8.82 -5.58
CA ALA A 100 -15.77 7.51 -5.33
C ALA A 100 -14.42 7.36 -6.07
N ALA A 101 -14.35 7.81 -7.33
CA ALA A 101 -13.10 7.81 -8.10
C ALA A 101 -12.04 8.71 -7.47
N ALA A 102 -12.40 9.93 -7.05
CA ALA A 102 -11.50 10.82 -6.32
C ALA A 102 -11.01 10.18 -5.00
N GLY A 103 -11.91 9.52 -4.26
CA GLY A 103 -11.57 8.77 -3.05
C GLY A 103 -10.61 7.62 -3.34
N GLY A 104 -10.81 6.87 -4.43
CA GLY A 104 -9.90 5.80 -4.84
C GLY A 104 -8.50 6.32 -5.19
N MET A 105 -8.41 7.45 -5.89
CA MET A 105 -7.14 8.12 -6.17
C MET A 105 -6.46 8.59 -4.88
N LEU A 106 -7.23 9.14 -3.93
CA LEU A 106 -6.73 9.58 -2.62
C LEU A 106 -6.19 8.44 -1.78
N LEU A 107 -6.74 7.23 -1.91
CA LEU A 107 -6.22 6.02 -1.26
C LEU A 107 -5.00 5.46 -1.99
N ALA A 108 -5.01 5.43 -3.32
CA ALA A 108 -3.94 4.85 -4.12
C ALA A 108 -2.65 5.68 -4.05
N LEU A 109 -2.74 7.01 -4.04
CA LEU A 109 -1.56 7.89 -4.04
C LEU A 109 -0.68 7.72 -2.79
N PRO A 110 -1.19 7.77 -1.54
CA PRO A 110 -0.38 7.52 -0.36
C PRO A 110 0.20 6.11 -0.31
N LEU A 111 -0.56 5.09 -0.77
CA LEU A 111 -0.06 3.72 -0.84
C LEU A 111 1.13 3.62 -1.80
N TRP A 112 1.05 4.27 -2.96
CA TRP A 112 2.18 4.33 -3.88
C TRP A 112 3.39 5.06 -3.28
N LEU A 113 3.18 6.19 -2.60
CA LEU A 113 4.25 6.96 -1.95
C LEU A 113 4.88 6.24 -0.74
N THR A 114 4.22 5.26 -0.17
CA THR A 114 4.69 4.51 1.01
C THR A 114 5.09 3.09 0.65
N VAL A 115 4.10 2.23 0.44
CA VAL A 115 4.27 0.79 0.25
C VAL A 115 5.01 0.46 -1.04
N SER A 116 4.69 1.16 -2.11
CA SER A 116 5.21 0.87 -3.45
C SER A 116 6.37 1.77 -3.88
N TRP A 117 6.84 2.70 -3.03
CA TRP A 117 7.87 3.68 -3.40
C TRP A 117 9.21 3.04 -3.76
N GLY A 118 9.58 1.94 -3.08
CA GLY A 118 10.80 1.18 -3.35
C GLY A 118 10.73 0.21 -4.52
N ALA A 119 9.57 0.07 -5.18
CA ALA A 119 9.41 -0.84 -6.31
C ALA A 119 10.23 -0.38 -7.53
N GLN A 120 10.97 -1.32 -8.12
CA GLN A 120 11.74 -1.05 -9.34
C GLN A 120 11.30 -2.02 -10.45
N PRO A 121 10.98 -1.55 -11.66
CA PRO A 121 10.78 -0.13 -12.03
C PRO A 121 9.55 0.49 -11.32
N TRP A 122 9.62 1.78 -10.99
CA TRP A 122 8.59 2.50 -10.20
C TRP A 122 7.16 2.43 -10.74
N PHE A 123 6.98 2.18 -12.03
CA PHE A 123 5.67 2.08 -12.70
C PHE A 123 5.01 0.69 -12.60
N THR A 124 5.68 -0.30 -12.01
CA THR A 124 5.14 -1.68 -11.92
C THR A 124 4.20 -1.89 -10.75
N SER A 125 4.03 -0.88 -9.88
CA SER A 125 3.16 -1.00 -8.73
C SER A 125 1.69 -0.90 -9.11
N ALA A 126 0.86 -1.77 -8.52
CA ALA A 126 -0.58 -1.77 -8.72
C ALA A 126 -1.24 -0.45 -8.29
N ASP A 127 -0.73 0.18 -7.23
CA ASP A 127 -1.27 1.43 -6.69
C ASP A 127 -1.20 2.57 -7.71
N LEU A 128 -0.09 2.66 -8.46
CA LEU A 128 0.04 3.64 -9.53
C LEU A 128 -0.94 3.35 -10.68
N VAL A 129 -1.11 2.08 -11.04
CA VAL A 129 -2.08 1.68 -12.08
C VAL A 129 -3.49 2.06 -11.66
N TYR A 130 -3.87 1.80 -10.40
CA TYR A 130 -5.20 2.19 -9.89
C TYR A 130 -5.39 3.70 -9.87
N LEU A 131 -4.36 4.48 -9.50
CA LEU A 131 -4.40 5.94 -9.55
C LEU A 131 -4.83 6.43 -10.95
N PHE A 132 -4.18 5.94 -12.01
CA PHE A 132 -4.51 6.30 -13.38
C PHE A 132 -5.83 5.70 -13.86
N ALA A 133 -6.17 4.49 -13.42
CA ALA A 133 -7.41 3.81 -13.80
C ALA A 133 -8.68 4.52 -13.29
N PHE A 134 -8.58 5.30 -12.20
CA PHE A 134 -9.69 6.13 -11.73
C PHE A 134 -9.93 7.40 -12.52
N ILE A 135 -8.94 7.91 -13.30
CA ILE A 135 -9.08 9.15 -14.06
C ILE A 135 -10.28 9.14 -15.04
N PRO A 136 -10.48 8.09 -15.86
CA PRO A 136 -11.65 8.03 -16.74
C PRO A 136 -12.99 8.11 -15.98
N LEU A 137 -13.06 7.48 -14.79
CA LEU A 137 -14.27 7.52 -13.96
C LEU A 137 -14.46 8.88 -13.28
N LEU A 138 -13.38 9.56 -12.92
CA LEU A 138 -13.43 10.92 -12.36
C LEU A 138 -13.98 11.90 -13.41
N VAL A 139 -13.55 11.80 -14.65
CA VAL A 139 -13.93 12.68 -15.75
C VAL A 139 -15.34 12.38 -16.25
N ALA A 140 -15.61 11.13 -16.63
CA ALA A 140 -16.86 10.72 -17.27
C ALA A 140 -17.97 10.37 -16.28
N GLY A 141 -17.62 9.97 -15.05
CA GLY A 141 -18.56 9.40 -14.08
C GLY A 141 -19.02 8.01 -14.50
N SER A 142 -20.28 7.67 -14.17
CA SER A 142 -20.89 6.37 -14.50
C SER A 142 -21.37 6.27 -15.97
N GLY A 143 -21.42 7.37 -16.69
CA GLY A 143 -22.08 7.46 -18.01
C GLY A 143 -23.57 7.12 -17.99
N GLY A 144 -24.19 7.01 -16.82
CA GLY A 144 -25.60 6.67 -16.65
C GLY A 144 -25.97 5.21 -16.88
N VAL A 145 -24.97 4.33 -17.14
CA VAL A 145 -25.17 2.89 -17.36
C VAL A 145 -25.06 2.14 -16.04
N LEU A 146 -26.09 1.34 -15.72
CA LEU A 146 -26.19 0.57 -14.48
C LEU A 146 -25.76 1.43 -13.27
N ALA A 147 -26.36 2.63 -13.15
CA ALA A 147 -25.92 3.63 -12.20
C ALA A 147 -27.08 4.15 -11.34
N ALA A 148 -26.87 4.09 -10.03
CA ALA A 148 -27.82 4.64 -9.05
C ALA A 148 -27.98 6.16 -9.24
N ASP A 149 -26.93 6.87 -9.65
CA ASP A 149 -27.00 8.31 -9.96
C ASP A 149 -28.04 8.62 -11.04
N ALA A 150 -28.07 7.80 -12.09
CA ALA A 150 -29.02 7.97 -13.19
C ALA A 150 -30.46 7.64 -12.77
N TRP A 151 -30.63 6.68 -11.88
CA TRP A 151 -31.94 6.34 -11.31
C TRP A 151 -32.44 7.46 -10.39
N LEU A 152 -31.58 7.97 -9.49
CA LEU A 152 -31.90 9.10 -8.62
C LEU A 152 -32.20 10.38 -9.41
N ALA A 153 -31.49 10.63 -10.52
CA ALA A 153 -31.76 11.76 -11.40
C ALA A 153 -33.17 11.66 -12.02
N ARG A 154 -33.56 10.49 -12.51
CA ARG A 154 -34.91 10.25 -13.07
C ARG A 154 -36.01 10.43 -12.02
N MET A 155 -35.79 9.96 -10.79
CA MET A 155 -36.74 10.18 -9.69
C MET A 155 -36.87 11.65 -9.32
N ARG A 156 -35.78 12.42 -9.40
CA ARG A 156 -35.79 13.87 -9.12
C ARG A 156 -36.50 14.65 -10.20
N ASP A 157 -36.29 14.27 -11.46
CA ASP A 157 -37.01 14.89 -12.60
C ASP A 157 -38.53 14.63 -12.54
N ALA A 158 -38.95 13.50 -11.96
CA ALA A 158 -40.35 13.17 -11.71
C ALA A 158 -40.98 13.98 -10.53
N HIS A 159 -40.18 14.60 -9.67
CA HIS A 159 -40.63 15.41 -8.52
C HIS A 159 -39.84 16.72 -8.45
N PRO A 160 -40.11 17.71 -9.33
CA PRO A 160 -39.40 18.98 -9.33
C PRO A 160 -39.77 19.79 -8.08
N GLY A 161 -38.84 19.95 -7.15
CA GLY A 161 -39.03 20.79 -5.95
C GLY A 161 -38.11 20.50 -4.77
N VAL A 162 -37.38 19.40 -4.76
CA VAL A 162 -36.56 19.05 -3.60
C VAL A 162 -35.14 18.70 -4.05
N GLY A 163 -34.16 19.61 -3.91
CA GLY A 163 -32.82 19.09 -3.77
C GLY A 163 -31.63 19.68 -4.53
N GLU A 164 -31.75 20.82 -5.22
CA GLU A 164 -30.58 21.39 -5.94
C GLU A 164 -29.48 21.89 -5.01
N ASP A 165 -29.84 22.45 -3.86
CA ASP A 165 -28.90 22.98 -2.87
C ASP A 165 -28.13 21.88 -2.10
N ARG A 166 -28.73 20.72 -1.86
CA ARG A 166 -28.07 19.63 -1.11
C ARG A 166 -26.99 18.93 -1.95
N THR A 167 -27.22 18.76 -3.24
CA THR A 167 -26.26 18.11 -4.15
C THR A 167 -25.04 19.00 -4.37
N ARG A 168 -25.25 20.32 -4.51
CA ARG A 168 -24.18 21.32 -4.65
C ARG A 168 -23.31 21.40 -3.39
N ARG A 169 -23.91 21.36 -2.20
CA ARG A 169 -23.20 21.32 -0.92
C ARG A 169 -22.39 20.04 -0.72
N ALA A 170 -22.91 18.88 -1.11
CA ALA A 170 -22.18 17.60 -1.04
C ALA A 170 -20.98 17.54 -2.00
N LEU A 171 -21.13 18.08 -3.22
CA LEU A 171 -20.03 18.19 -4.19
C LEU A 171 -18.94 19.15 -3.71
N LEU A 172 -19.32 20.28 -3.12
CA LEU A 172 -18.38 21.26 -2.57
C LEU A 172 -17.66 20.72 -1.33
N ALA A 173 -18.35 19.98 -0.46
CA ALA A 173 -17.74 19.33 0.69
C ALA A 173 -16.77 18.23 0.27
N GLY A 174 -17.11 17.41 -0.73
CA GLY A 174 -16.21 16.39 -1.28
C GLY A 174 -14.97 17.00 -1.93
N ALA A 175 -15.13 18.06 -2.71
CA ALA A 175 -14.02 18.80 -3.31
C ALA A 175 -13.11 19.46 -2.26
N ALA A 176 -13.68 19.98 -1.17
CA ALA A 176 -12.92 20.59 -0.07
C ALA A 176 -12.08 19.57 0.70
N VAL A 177 -12.59 18.34 0.91
CA VAL A 177 -11.84 17.26 1.53
C VAL A 177 -10.66 16.83 0.67
N VAL A 178 -10.85 16.69 -0.64
CA VAL A 178 -9.77 16.35 -1.60
C VAL A 178 -8.74 17.47 -1.66
N ALA A 179 -9.17 18.72 -1.72
CA ALA A 179 -8.26 19.87 -1.75
C ALA A 179 -7.45 19.99 -0.43
N GLY A 180 -8.08 19.75 0.72
CA GLY A 180 -7.41 19.74 2.03
C GLY A 180 -6.33 18.67 2.13
N ALA A 181 -6.59 17.47 1.63
CA ALA A 181 -5.63 16.37 1.63
C ALA A 181 -4.44 16.62 0.69
N VAL A 182 -4.68 17.23 -0.48
CA VAL A 182 -3.62 17.63 -1.44
C VAL A 182 -2.75 18.75 -0.86
N LEU A 183 -3.34 19.73 -0.17
CA LEU A 183 -2.59 20.83 0.47
C LEU A 183 -1.75 20.35 1.66
N LEU A 184 -2.27 19.42 2.46
CA LEU A 184 -1.52 18.84 3.59
C LEU A 184 -0.39 17.93 3.11
N GLY A 185 -0.61 17.15 2.03
CA GLY A 185 0.42 16.32 1.41
C GLY A 185 1.49 17.14 0.67
N GLY A 186 1.08 18.21 -0.03
CA GLY A 186 1.97 19.09 -0.79
C GLY A 186 2.99 19.83 0.07
N SER A 187 2.63 20.27 1.27
CA SER A 187 3.54 21.00 2.16
C SER A 187 4.68 20.13 2.72
N ALA A 188 4.51 18.80 2.78
CA ALA A 188 5.53 17.86 3.22
C ALA A 188 6.57 17.55 2.12
N LEU A 189 6.19 17.64 0.84
CA LEU A 189 7.09 17.41 -0.31
C LEU A 189 8.17 18.49 -0.46
N PHE A 190 7.97 19.69 0.11
CA PHE A 190 8.96 20.80 0.04
C PHE A 190 10.01 20.79 1.15
N ARG A 191 9.87 19.94 2.17
CA ARG A 191 10.96 19.72 3.12
C ARG A 191 11.91 18.65 2.58
N ARG A 192 12.77 19.06 1.65
CA ARG A 192 13.90 18.24 1.22
C ARG A 192 14.78 17.92 2.43
N ASN A 193 14.75 16.66 2.85
CA ASN A 193 15.83 16.09 3.65
C ASN A 193 16.94 15.72 2.64
N PRO A 194 18.11 16.37 2.67
CA PRO A 194 19.21 16.02 1.78
C PRO A 194 19.86 14.73 2.30
N ARG A 195 19.25 13.58 2.05
CA ARG A 195 19.97 12.31 2.10
C ARG A 195 20.48 12.04 0.70
N THR A 196 21.75 12.28 0.55
CA THR A 196 22.58 11.97 -0.61
C THR A 196 22.32 10.55 -1.08
N ALA A 197 21.86 10.45 -2.32
CA ALA A 197 21.96 9.22 -3.09
C ALA A 197 23.48 8.93 -3.25
N SER A 198 24.00 7.97 -2.52
CA SER A 198 25.33 7.44 -2.77
C SER A 198 25.30 6.70 -4.11
N ALA A 199 25.90 7.33 -5.08
CA ALA A 199 26.24 6.70 -6.34
C ALA A 199 27.14 5.49 -6.04
N HIS A 200 26.82 4.35 -6.62
CA HIS A 200 27.63 3.14 -6.64
C HIS A 200 29.05 3.51 -7.14
N ALA A 201 30.03 3.48 -6.25
CA ALA A 201 31.43 3.48 -6.63
C ALA A 201 31.87 2.02 -6.86
N PRO A 202 32.67 1.75 -7.92
CA PRO A 202 33.08 0.39 -8.23
C PRO A 202 34.17 -0.09 -7.27
N ASP A 203 34.00 -1.33 -6.81
CA ASP A 203 35.01 -2.28 -6.32
C ASP A 203 36.15 -1.73 -5.43
N GLN A 204 35.83 -1.61 -4.12
CA GLN A 204 36.86 -1.71 -3.11
C GLN A 204 36.68 -3.04 -2.37
N PRO A 205 37.75 -3.73 -1.91
CA PRO A 205 37.60 -4.95 -1.11
C PRO A 205 36.76 -4.61 0.12
N GLN A 206 35.56 -5.17 0.18
CA GLN A 206 34.60 -4.89 1.23
C GLN A 206 35.16 -5.40 2.56
N GLN A 207 35.43 -4.51 3.48
CA GLN A 207 35.69 -4.91 4.87
C GLN A 207 34.45 -5.65 5.39
N PRO A 208 34.62 -6.74 6.15
CA PRO A 208 33.51 -7.51 6.68
C PRO A 208 32.59 -6.61 7.51
N VAL A 209 31.34 -6.46 7.04
CA VAL A 209 30.35 -5.61 7.70
C VAL A 209 29.73 -6.37 8.86
N THR A 210 29.85 -5.83 10.07
CA THR A 210 29.16 -6.36 11.24
C THR A 210 27.68 -5.98 11.17
N LEU A 211 26.81 -7.00 11.17
CA LEU A 211 25.37 -6.81 11.18
C LEU A 211 24.81 -6.65 12.58
N THR A 212 25.20 -7.54 13.51
CA THR A 212 24.67 -7.54 14.88
C THR A 212 25.56 -8.40 15.79
N ALA A 213 25.43 -8.23 17.10
CA ALA A 213 26.05 -9.16 18.04
C ALA A 213 25.31 -10.51 18.05
N VAL A 214 26.08 -11.59 18.24
CA VAL A 214 25.54 -12.97 18.36
C VAL A 214 24.50 -13.05 19.49
N ALA A 215 24.76 -12.39 20.62
CA ALA A 215 23.88 -12.39 21.78
C ALA A 215 22.52 -11.70 21.53
N ASP A 216 22.45 -10.85 20.51
CA ASP A 216 21.24 -10.10 20.17
C ASP A 216 20.24 -10.88 19.33
N VAL A 217 20.63 -12.04 18.79
CA VAL A 217 19.76 -12.90 17.98
C VAL A 217 19.37 -14.13 18.80
N PRO A 218 18.15 -14.20 19.33
CA PRO A 218 17.73 -15.33 20.16
C PRO A 218 17.69 -16.64 19.36
N VAL A 219 18.00 -17.75 20.00
CA VAL A 219 17.83 -19.09 19.41
C VAL A 219 16.34 -19.34 19.14
N GLY A 220 16.02 -19.81 17.95
CA GLY A 220 14.63 -19.94 17.47
C GLY A 220 14.01 -18.60 17.06
N GLY A 221 14.80 -17.54 16.89
CA GLY A 221 14.31 -16.21 16.57
C GLY A 221 15.04 -15.54 15.40
N ALA A 222 14.70 -14.29 15.19
CA ALA A 222 15.32 -13.45 14.18
C ALA A 222 15.43 -12.00 14.68
N ARG A 223 16.44 -11.28 14.17
CA ARG A 223 16.62 -9.85 14.40
C ARG A 223 16.70 -9.11 13.09
N LYS A 224 15.93 -8.03 12.97
CA LYS A 224 16.05 -7.11 11.84
C LYS A 224 17.12 -6.07 12.14
N VAL A 225 18.05 -5.91 11.23
CA VAL A 225 19.15 -4.96 11.30
C VAL A 225 19.25 -4.18 10.00
N THR A 226 20.00 -3.09 10.00
CA THR A 226 20.34 -2.36 8.78
C THR A 226 21.79 -2.63 8.44
N ASP A 227 22.05 -3.09 7.23
CA ASP A 227 23.40 -3.18 6.71
C ASP A 227 23.97 -1.77 6.54
N SER A 228 25.04 -1.46 7.24
CA SER A 228 25.65 -0.11 7.22
C SER A 228 26.32 0.26 5.91
N ALA A 229 26.66 -0.73 5.06
CA ALA A 229 27.26 -0.49 3.76
C ALA A 229 26.22 -0.13 2.67
N THR A 230 25.06 -0.75 2.73
CA THR A 230 24.02 -0.61 1.71
C THR A 230 22.78 0.15 2.16
N ASP A 231 22.66 0.45 3.45
CA ASP A 231 21.46 1.01 4.11
C ASP A 231 20.20 0.11 3.94
N GLN A 232 20.39 -1.17 3.62
CA GLN A 232 19.31 -2.12 3.41
C GLN A 232 18.94 -2.84 4.71
N ALA A 233 17.63 -3.11 4.86
CA ALA A 233 17.13 -3.92 5.96
C ALA A 233 17.43 -5.40 5.72
N VAL A 234 18.01 -6.07 6.73
CA VAL A 234 18.42 -7.47 6.70
C VAL A 234 17.80 -8.19 7.89
N TRP A 235 17.28 -9.38 7.68
CA TRP A 235 16.91 -10.31 8.73
C TRP A 235 18.06 -11.26 9.02
N VAL A 236 18.56 -11.27 10.25
CA VAL A 236 19.49 -12.28 10.78
C VAL A 236 18.68 -13.27 11.60
N VAL A 237 18.77 -14.56 11.29
CA VAL A 237 17.98 -15.65 11.88
C VAL A 237 18.92 -16.65 12.54
N GLN A 238 18.56 -17.09 13.75
CA GLN A 238 19.25 -18.15 14.46
C GLN A 238 18.27 -19.25 14.87
N LEU A 239 18.05 -20.25 14.00
CA LEU A 239 17.14 -21.36 14.30
C LEU A 239 17.78 -22.40 15.23
N GLN A 240 19.09 -22.57 15.15
CA GLN A 240 19.87 -23.48 15.99
C GLN A 240 21.03 -22.71 16.64
N PRO A 241 21.45 -23.07 17.84
CA PRO A 241 22.55 -22.39 18.52
C PRO A 241 23.80 -22.29 17.64
N GLY A 242 24.33 -21.07 17.47
CA GLY A 242 25.54 -20.78 16.70
C GLY A 242 25.41 -20.88 15.19
N ARG A 243 24.22 -21.17 14.64
CA ARG A 243 23.96 -21.23 13.20
C ARG A 243 23.11 -20.04 12.77
N PHE A 244 23.74 -19.14 12.02
CA PHE A 244 23.10 -17.92 11.52
C PHE A 244 22.86 -18.01 10.03
N THR A 245 21.71 -17.51 9.60
CA THR A 245 21.37 -17.22 8.20
C THR A 245 20.89 -15.78 8.12
N ALA A 246 21.13 -15.13 6.99
CA ALA A 246 20.62 -13.78 6.78
C ALA A 246 19.94 -13.65 5.42
N TYR A 247 18.95 -12.79 5.38
CA TYR A 247 18.13 -12.54 4.19
C TYR A 247 17.88 -11.06 4.04
N ASP A 248 17.93 -10.58 2.79
CA ASP A 248 17.38 -9.28 2.46
C ASP A 248 15.92 -9.21 2.93
N ALA A 249 15.59 -8.20 3.71
CA ALA A 249 14.25 -8.02 4.24
C ALA A 249 13.25 -7.53 3.17
N ILE A 250 13.67 -7.37 1.92
CA ILE A 250 12.86 -6.83 0.84
C ILE A 250 12.13 -7.94 0.09
N CYS A 251 10.79 -7.84 0.06
CA CYS A 251 9.95 -8.78 -0.68
C CYS A 251 10.19 -8.66 -2.18
N PRO A 252 10.54 -9.74 -2.88
CA PRO A 252 10.85 -9.69 -4.31
C PRO A 252 9.63 -9.48 -5.22
N HIS A 253 8.42 -9.37 -4.66
CA HIS A 253 7.23 -9.05 -5.43
C HIS A 253 7.19 -7.56 -5.80
N GLN A 254 7.21 -6.65 -4.82
CA GLN A 254 7.10 -5.20 -5.03
C GLN A 254 7.90 -4.37 -4.02
N GLY A 255 8.99 -4.91 -3.48
CA GLY A 255 9.92 -4.12 -2.67
C GLY A 255 9.49 -3.84 -1.22
N CYS A 256 8.39 -4.43 -0.74
CA CYS A 256 7.97 -4.23 0.65
C CYS A 256 8.88 -4.96 1.63
N THR A 257 9.12 -4.38 2.80
CA THR A 257 9.85 -5.07 3.87
C THR A 257 8.99 -6.21 4.45
N VAL A 258 9.55 -7.42 4.47
CA VAL A 258 8.92 -8.58 5.10
C VAL A 258 9.13 -8.56 6.61
N ASN A 259 8.21 -9.19 7.34
CA ASN A 259 8.31 -9.39 8.78
C ASN A 259 8.58 -10.87 9.09
N PHE A 260 9.46 -11.14 10.06
CA PHE A 260 9.59 -12.47 10.63
C PHE A 260 8.39 -12.73 11.55
N VAL A 261 7.72 -13.87 11.35
CA VAL A 261 6.49 -14.22 12.09
C VAL A 261 6.82 -15.17 13.24
N SER A 262 7.41 -16.32 12.91
CA SER A 262 7.83 -17.35 13.89
C SER A 262 8.76 -18.35 13.21
N PRO A 263 9.46 -19.21 13.97
CA PRO A 263 10.26 -20.30 13.40
C PRO A 263 9.44 -21.28 12.53
N SER A 264 8.17 -21.48 12.83
CA SER A 264 7.27 -22.36 12.06
C SER A 264 6.66 -21.67 10.84
N ASP A 265 6.44 -20.36 10.92
CA ASP A 265 5.73 -19.58 9.90
C ASP A 265 6.64 -18.79 8.97
N GLY A 266 7.93 -18.68 9.31
CA GLY A 266 8.94 -17.97 8.51
C GLY A 266 8.69 -16.47 8.42
N PHE A 267 8.63 -15.94 7.18
CA PHE A 267 8.44 -14.52 6.91
C PHE A 267 7.12 -14.27 6.18
N ALA A 268 6.56 -13.08 6.42
CA ALA A 268 5.35 -12.64 5.74
C ALA A 268 5.51 -11.20 5.23
N CYS A 269 5.08 -10.97 4.01
CA CYS A 269 4.99 -9.64 3.42
C CYS A 269 3.63 -9.02 3.78
N PRO A 270 3.60 -7.88 4.49
CA PRO A 270 2.34 -7.26 4.91
C PRO A 270 1.55 -6.64 3.76
N CYS A 271 2.22 -6.35 2.62
CA CYS A 271 1.61 -5.62 1.53
C CYS A 271 0.63 -6.48 0.72
N HIS A 272 1.07 -7.67 0.27
CA HIS A 272 0.28 -8.51 -0.63
C HIS A 272 0.22 -9.97 -0.18
N GLY A 273 0.61 -10.25 1.07
CA GLY A 273 0.46 -11.57 1.68
C GLY A 273 1.43 -12.65 1.20
N SER A 274 2.53 -12.30 0.50
CA SER A 274 3.58 -13.29 0.20
C SER A 274 4.15 -13.86 1.49
N ARG A 275 4.34 -15.18 1.53
CA ARG A 275 4.92 -15.89 2.66
C ARG A 275 6.16 -16.65 2.24
N PHE A 276 7.15 -16.69 3.13
CA PHE A 276 8.42 -17.36 2.88
C PHE A 276 8.75 -18.22 4.12
N ASP A 277 9.36 -19.36 3.89
CA ASP A 277 9.88 -20.19 4.98
C ASP A 277 11.10 -19.56 5.66
N THR A 278 11.62 -20.21 6.67
CA THR A 278 12.81 -19.74 7.39
C THR A 278 14.11 -19.88 6.61
N GLN A 279 14.10 -20.56 5.47
CA GLN A 279 15.18 -20.63 4.48
C GLN A 279 15.04 -19.59 3.38
N GLY A 280 14.04 -18.69 3.48
CA GLY A 280 13.75 -17.67 2.49
C GLY A 280 12.99 -18.17 1.26
N GLY A 281 12.61 -19.45 1.19
CA GLY A 281 11.85 -20.05 0.10
C GLY A 281 10.39 -19.59 0.08
N VAL A 282 9.77 -19.48 -1.11
CA VAL A 282 8.36 -19.06 -1.24
C VAL A 282 7.42 -20.17 -0.76
N LEU A 283 6.57 -19.86 0.21
CA LEU A 283 5.44 -20.71 0.65
C LEU A 283 4.13 -20.32 -0.03
N ASN A 284 3.94 -19.02 -0.24
CA ASN A 284 2.74 -18.47 -0.89
C ASN A 284 3.08 -17.16 -1.60
N GLY A 285 2.53 -16.98 -2.83
CA GLY A 285 2.68 -15.75 -3.61
C GLY A 285 1.89 -14.55 -3.06
N PRO A 286 1.98 -13.43 -3.78
CA PRO A 286 2.35 -13.25 -5.20
C PRO A 286 3.86 -13.22 -5.52
N ALA A 287 4.77 -13.23 -4.55
CA ALA A 287 6.20 -13.34 -4.85
C ALA A 287 6.50 -14.64 -5.61
N GLN A 288 7.28 -14.54 -6.69
CA GLN A 288 7.64 -15.67 -7.55
C GLN A 288 9.04 -16.25 -7.25
N ARG A 289 9.82 -15.56 -6.41
CA ARG A 289 11.15 -15.99 -5.97
C ARG A 289 11.29 -15.77 -4.46
N GLY A 290 12.20 -16.52 -3.84
CA GLY A 290 12.51 -16.41 -2.40
C GLY A 290 13.21 -15.10 -2.05
N LEU A 291 13.38 -14.88 -0.75
CA LEU A 291 14.20 -13.78 -0.22
C LEU A 291 15.65 -14.01 -0.62
N THR A 292 16.37 -12.94 -0.95
CA THR A 292 17.79 -13.04 -1.29
C THR A 292 18.61 -13.38 -0.05
N ALA A 293 19.30 -14.50 -0.08
CA ALA A 293 20.21 -14.90 1.00
C ALA A 293 21.46 -14.00 0.99
N ILE A 294 21.88 -13.59 2.18
CA ILE A 294 23.12 -12.83 2.41
C ILE A 294 24.10 -13.77 3.14
N PRO A 295 25.29 -14.01 2.57
CA PRO A 295 26.29 -14.86 3.22
C PRO A 295 26.74 -14.22 4.52
N VAL A 296 26.62 -14.95 5.65
CA VAL A 296 27.03 -14.46 6.97
C VAL A 296 27.80 -15.53 7.73
N VAL A 297 28.70 -15.09 8.61
CA VAL A 297 29.44 -15.93 9.54
C VAL A 297 29.40 -15.33 10.94
N ALA A 298 29.36 -16.19 11.95
CA ALA A 298 29.64 -15.79 13.33
C ALA A 298 31.15 -15.69 13.50
N ASP A 299 31.67 -14.50 13.81
CA ASP A 299 33.07 -14.23 14.09
C ASP A 299 33.19 -13.63 15.50
N GLY A 300 33.58 -14.48 16.43
CA GLY A 300 33.62 -14.12 17.86
C GLY A 300 32.23 -13.78 18.40
N ALA A 301 32.07 -12.53 18.85
CA ALA A 301 30.82 -12.05 19.42
C ALA A 301 29.85 -11.48 18.36
N ASP A 302 30.23 -11.38 17.08
CA ASP A 302 29.53 -10.70 16.03
C ASP A 302 29.05 -11.62 14.91
N VAL A 303 27.96 -11.26 14.26
CA VAL A 303 27.51 -11.82 12.97
C VAL A 303 27.90 -10.84 11.87
N ARG A 304 28.71 -11.29 10.89
CA ARG A 304 29.26 -10.47 9.81
C ARG A 304 28.90 -11.01 8.45
N ILE A 305 28.80 -10.09 7.48
CA ILE A 305 28.70 -10.44 6.04
C ILE A 305 30.08 -10.91 5.57
N THR A 306 30.12 -11.98 4.75
CA THR A 306 31.35 -12.56 4.17
C THR A 306 31.51 -12.21 2.72
#